data_ac06eb29bf80c8e7db877fc21cad6fdc
#
_entry.id   ac06eb29bf80c8e7db877fc21cad6fdc
#
_cell.length_a   1.000
_cell.length_b   1.000
_cell.length_c   1.000
_cell.angle_alpha   90.00
_cell.angle_beta   90.00
_cell.angle_gamma   90.00
#
_symmetry.space_group_name_H-M   'P 1'
#
loop_
_entity.id
_entity.type
_entity.pdbx_description
1 polymer ?
#
loop_
_entity_poly.entity_id
_entity_poly.type
_entity_poly.pdbx_seq_one_letter_code
_entity_poly.pdbx_strand_id
1 'polypeptide(L)'
;MTKLSSIFITILAVFVLAGASIAEAKGIKSKGRVSYDVFSDEVEERAVEVAVQGALKKYIKKNLTKAEKRMLKELEEEFYEAADDFVSEVKIIKGKDNAGKKQYTVATKVFFDPDEIKNFFITNSEAGNMGSGEGSPFGILVVGRTELARKGFDAKRADVSESNSESIIKEESASDGTSSVDSTSTSSFSRKVTGGSTEVKSDAVVYKPNLDLTKSAEVALKSAFTDAGFEFKDVSFIARTNDMPLIGDLIENGEMSEDGTLPEGQLIDYQVMVMDEMWTFLGYAIMDAGIARNDPTTGTKVATVSMNMQVWFMEDDSPTAVAAVADQIFEDTGPDEGVARKNALKKAAESAAQTILGQLQAKQLY
;
A
#
# COMPACT_ATOMS: atom_id res chain seq x y z
N MET A 1 15.81 -30.08 37.55
CA MET A 1 15.02 -30.14 38.79
C MET A 1 14.81 -28.74 39.33
N THR A 2 13.81 -28.05 38.90
CA THR A 2 13.37 -26.80 39.57
C THR A 2 11.91 -26.53 39.13
N LYS A 3 11.05 -26.73 40.06
CA LYS A 3 9.84 -26.00 40.41
C LYS A 3 9.06 -25.35 39.27
N LEU A 4 8.20 -26.11 38.62
CA LEU A 4 6.96 -25.61 38.00
C LEU A 4 5.83 -26.21 38.85
N SER A 5 5.41 -25.47 39.82
CA SER A 5 4.21 -25.82 40.58
C SER A 5 3.48 -24.54 40.95
N SER A 6 2.22 -24.54 40.65
CA SER A 6 1.22 -23.79 41.38
C SER A 6 0.87 -22.39 40.86
N ILE A 7 0.20 -22.29 39.72
CA ILE A 7 -0.79 -21.22 39.46
C ILE A 7 -1.88 -21.77 38.50
N PHE A 8 -2.64 -22.74 38.92
CA PHE A 8 -3.79 -23.23 38.14
C PHE A 8 -5.04 -23.48 38.98
N ILE A 9 -5.23 -22.69 40.02
CA ILE A 9 -6.52 -22.71 40.73
C ILE A 9 -6.90 -21.27 41.02
N THR A 10 -7.54 -20.59 40.13
CA THR A 10 -8.57 -19.56 40.40
C THR A 10 -8.98 -18.83 39.09
N ILE A 11 -9.58 -19.48 38.14
CA ILE A 11 -10.42 -18.79 37.14
C ILE A 11 -11.67 -19.64 36.89
N LEU A 12 -12.52 -19.67 37.88
CA LEU A 12 -13.94 -20.01 37.72
C LEU A 12 -14.72 -18.95 38.49
N ALA A 13 -15.02 -17.83 37.86
CA ALA A 13 -16.22 -17.05 38.11
C ALA A 13 -16.18 -15.69 37.38
N VAL A 14 -17.17 -15.49 36.55
CA VAL A 14 -17.82 -14.18 36.29
C VAL A 14 -17.04 -13.15 35.49
N PHE A 15 -17.32 -13.12 34.17
CA PHE A 15 -17.50 -11.83 33.48
C PHE A 15 -18.71 -11.90 32.54
N VAL A 16 -19.79 -11.38 33.06
CA VAL A 16 -20.94 -10.92 32.27
C VAL A 16 -20.80 -9.41 32.14
N LEU A 17 -21.04 -8.89 30.93
CA LEU A 17 -21.23 -7.48 30.55
C LEU A 17 -20.00 -6.71 30.07
N ALA A 18 -19.80 -6.73 28.75
CA ALA A 18 -19.76 -5.48 27.97
C ALA A 18 -19.90 -5.87 26.49
N GLY A 19 -20.97 -5.41 25.85
CA GLY A 19 -21.23 -5.69 24.44
C GLY A 19 -20.23 -4.99 23.52
N ALA A 20 -19.35 -5.78 22.95
CA ALA A 20 -18.68 -5.55 21.68
C ALA A 20 -18.91 -6.81 20.87
N SER A 21 -19.33 -6.70 19.63
CA SER A 21 -19.54 -7.82 18.71
C SER A 21 -18.23 -8.55 18.48
N ILE A 22 -17.94 -9.51 19.34
CA ILE A 22 -16.86 -10.47 19.14
C ILE A 22 -17.29 -11.34 17.96
N ALA A 23 -16.60 -11.22 16.85
CA ALA A 23 -16.70 -12.20 15.79
C ALA A 23 -16.49 -13.59 16.44
N GLU A 24 -17.50 -14.44 16.35
CA GLU A 24 -17.54 -15.74 17.05
C GLU A 24 -16.32 -16.57 16.62
N ALA A 25 -15.26 -16.54 17.41
CA ALA A 25 -14.06 -17.35 17.17
C ALA A 25 -14.47 -18.82 17.10
N LYS A 26 -14.35 -19.44 15.94
CA LYS A 26 -14.67 -20.85 15.74
C LYS A 26 -13.72 -21.71 16.55
N GLY A 27 -14.15 -22.17 17.72
CA GLY A 27 -13.33 -23.04 18.57
C GLY A 27 -12.89 -24.31 17.84
N ILE A 28 -11.63 -24.70 18.04
CA ILE A 28 -10.97 -25.83 17.38
C ILE A 28 -11.13 -27.11 18.23
N LYS A 29 -11.71 -28.14 17.62
CA LYS A 29 -11.84 -29.44 18.28
C LYS A 29 -10.52 -30.21 18.28
N SER A 30 -10.11 -30.68 19.46
CA SER A 30 -8.90 -31.50 19.64
C SER A 30 -9.12 -32.62 20.61
N LYS A 31 -8.17 -33.56 20.63
CA LYS A 31 -8.17 -34.69 21.57
C LYS A 31 -6.76 -34.78 22.18
N GLY A 32 -6.72 -34.87 23.50
CA GLY A 32 -5.51 -35.21 24.23
C GLY A 32 -5.63 -36.66 24.76
N ARG A 33 -4.50 -37.36 24.73
CA ARG A 33 -4.39 -38.72 25.27
C ARG A 33 -3.11 -38.85 26.07
N VAL A 34 -3.24 -39.33 27.30
CA VAL A 34 -2.12 -39.50 28.22
C VAL A 34 -2.19 -40.90 28.84
N SER A 35 -1.03 -41.56 28.94
CA SER A 35 -0.88 -42.82 29.70
C SER A 35 -0.51 -42.49 31.14
N TYR A 36 -0.95 -43.32 32.06
CA TYR A 36 -0.73 -43.17 33.49
C TYR A 36 -0.47 -44.53 34.20
N ASP A 37 0.18 -44.51 35.31
CA ASP A 37 0.33 -45.66 36.19
C ASP A 37 -0.78 -45.69 37.26
N VAL A 38 -1.02 -44.52 37.85
CA VAL A 38 -2.10 -44.26 38.80
C VAL A 38 -2.92 -43.09 38.27
N PHE A 39 -4.25 -43.24 38.24
CA PHE A 39 -5.11 -42.15 37.81
C PHE A 39 -5.18 -41.08 38.90
N SER A 40 -5.02 -39.83 38.52
CA SER A 40 -5.11 -38.63 39.36
C SER A 40 -5.62 -37.45 38.55
N ASP A 41 -5.98 -36.38 39.21
CA ASP A 41 -6.39 -35.12 38.58
C ASP A 41 -5.29 -34.54 37.65
N GLU A 42 -4.03 -34.75 38.00
CA GLU A 42 -2.88 -34.38 37.17
C GLU A 42 -2.85 -35.08 35.80
N VAL A 43 -3.44 -36.29 35.70
CA VAL A 43 -3.58 -37.03 34.44
C VAL A 43 -4.62 -36.38 33.55
N GLU A 44 -5.70 -35.87 34.14
CA GLU A 44 -6.71 -35.11 33.40
C GLU A 44 -6.12 -33.79 32.90
N GLU A 45 -5.41 -33.04 33.73
CA GLU A 45 -4.75 -31.77 33.36
C GLU A 45 -3.77 -31.98 32.21
N ARG A 46 -2.87 -32.93 32.29
CA ARG A 46 -1.94 -33.26 31.20
C ARG A 46 -2.65 -33.69 29.92
N ALA A 47 -3.80 -34.36 30.00
CA ALA A 47 -4.56 -34.70 28.81
C ALA A 47 -5.20 -33.48 28.17
N VAL A 48 -5.62 -32.47 28.96
CA VAL A 48 -6.12 -31.19 28.47
C VAL A 48 -4.98 -30.40 27.79
N GLU A 49 -3.80 -30.33 28.40
CA GLU A 49 -2.61 -29.66 27.80
C GLU A 49 -2.26 -30.27 26.43
N VAL A 50 -2.21 -31.62 26.33
CA VAL A 50 -1.99 -32.30 25.05
C VAL A 50 -3.09 -31.97 24.03
N ALA A 51 -4.34 -31.82 24.47
CA ALA A 51 -5.43 -31.40 23.60
C ALA A 51 -5.27 -29.95 23.14
N VAL A 52 -4.85 -29.02 24.01
CA VAL A 52 -4.58 -27.61 23.68
C VAL A 52 -3.45 -27.50 22.65
N GLN A 53 -2.33 -28.19 22.89
CA GLN A 53 -1.21 -28.22 21.91
C GLN A 53 -1.66 -28.78 20.56
N GLY A 54 -2.47 -29.84 20.56
CA GLY A 54 -3.05 -30.40 19.34
C GLY A 54 -4.03 -29.45 18.63
N ALA A 55 -4.74 -28.61 19.36
CA ALA A 55 -5.58 -27.55 18.82
C ALA A 55 -4.75 -26.42 18.23
N LEU A 56 -3.68 -26.01 18.93
CA LEU A 56 -2.77 -24.95 18.48
C LEU A 56 -2.08 -25.33 17.15
N LYS A 57 -1.61 -26.56 17.00
CA LYS A 57 -1.07 -27.06 15.72
C LYS A 57 -2.08 -26.98 14.57
N LYS A 58 -3.36 -27.20 14.84
CA LYS A 58 -4.41 -27.05 13.84
C LYS A 58 -4.71 -25.58 13.54
N TYR A 59 -4.62 -24.71 14.56
CA TYR A 59 -4.77 -23.27 14.40
C TYR A 59 -3.66 -22.73 13.48
N ILE A 60 -2.42 -23.03 13.79
CA ILE A 60 -1.23 -22.67 12.99
C ILE A 60 -1.42 -23.06 11.52
N LYS A 61 -1.83 -24.31 11.27
CA LYS A 61 -2.01 -24.79 9.90
C LYS A 61 -3.07 -24.02 9.12
N LYS A 62 -4.17 -23.59 9.79
CA LYS A 62 -5.35 -23.03 9.12
C LYS A 62 -5.37 -21.50 9.09
N ASN A 63 -4.87 -20.85 10.12
CA ASN A 63 -5.12 -19.43 10.36
C ASN A 63 -3.86 -18.56 10.23
N LEU A 64 -2.66 -19.11 10.48
CA LEU A 64 -1.44 -18.34 10.28
C LEU A 64 -1.12 -18.16 8.79
N THR A 65 -0.68 -16.97 8.46
CA THR A 65 -0.13 -16.61 7.15
C THR A 65 1.19 -17.35 6.88
N LYS A 66 1.69 -17.31 5.67
CA LYS A 66 3.00 -17.89 5.34
C LYS A 66 4.14 -17.18 6.08
N ALA A 67 4.04 -15.83 6.23
CA ALA A 67 5.01 -15.03 6.97
C ALA A 67 5.07 -15.44 8.45
N GLU A 68 3.92 -15.51 9.13
CA GLU A 68 3.85 -15.96 10.53
C GLU A 68 4.35 -17.40 10.68
N LYS A 69 4.15 -18.28 9.70
CA LYS A 69 4.69 -19.65 9.72
C LYS A 69 6.22 -19.71 9.56
N ARG A 70 6.82 -18.73 8.86
CA ARG A 70 8.30 -18.61 8.80
C ARG A 70 8.85 -18.14 10.14
N MET A 71 8.29 -17.06 10.69
CA MET A 71 8.66 -16.55 12.01
C MET A 71 8.50 -17.62 13.10
N LEU A 72 7.42 -18.41 13.01
CA LEU A 72 7.20 -19.53 13.93
C LEU A 72 8.33 -20.57 13.92
N LYS A 73 9.05 -20.78 12.81
CA LYS A 73 10.18 -21.72 12.77
C LYS A 73 11.36 -21.24 13.61
N GLU A 74 11.53 -19.93 13.74
CA GLU A 74 12.60 -19.31 14.52
C GLU A 74 12.21 -19.17 16.00
N LEU A 75 10.92 -18.98 16.25
CA LEU A 75 10.33 -18.75 17.58
C LEU A 75 9.53 -19.97 18.09
N GLU A 76 9.81 -21.17 17.57
CA GLU A 76 8.95 -22.34 17.84
C GLU A 76 8.90 -22.68 19.34
N GLU A 77 10.00 -22.60 20.06
CA GLU A 77 10.10 -22.91 21.48
C GLU A 77 9.32 -21.90 22.31
N GLU A 78 9.58 -20.59 22.08
CA GLU A 78 8.93 -19.50 22.79
C GLU A 78 7.41 -19.45 22.50
N PHE A 79 7.02 -19.75 21.26
CA PHE A 79 5.60 -19.78 20.87
C PHE A 79 4.83 -20.89 21.57
N TYR A 80 5.43 -22.08 21.70
CA TYR A 80 4.78 -23.16 22.42
C TYR A 80 4.84 -22.97 23.94
N GLU A 81 5.82 -22.26 24.49
CA GLU A 81 5.86 -21.86 25.90
C GLU A 81 4.76 -20.83 26.23
N ALA A 82 4.47 -19.89 25.31
CA ALA A 82 3.40 -18.92 25.45
C ALA A 82 2.00 -19.45 25.07
N ALA A 83 1.87 -20.74 24.78
CA ALA A 83 0.63 -21.32 24.28
C ALA A 83 -0.60 -21.08 25.19
N ASP A 84 -0.39 -20.98 26.49
CA ASP A 84 -1.45 -20.74 27.47
C ASP A 84 -1.99 -19.31 27.38
N ASP A 85 -1.15 -18.34 27.02
CA ASP A 85 -1.56 -16.93 26.86
C ASP A 85 -2.46 -16.74 25.64
N PHE A 86 -2.37 -17.62 24.64
CA PHE A 86 -3.19 -17.57 23.43
C PHE A 86 -4.58 -18.17 23.62
N VAL A 87 -4.82 -18.87 24.73
CA VAL A 87 -6.08 -19.58 24.95
C VAL A 87 -7.07 -18.71 25.69
N SER A 88 -8.15 -18.31 25.01
CA SER A 88 -9.22 -17.56 25.65
C SER A 88 -10.21 -18.46 26.41
N GLU A 89 -10.45 -19.68 25.93
CA GLU A 89 -11.38 -20.63 26.58
C GLU A 89 -11.09 -22.07 26.17
N VAL A 90 -11.19 -23.00 27.13
CA VAL A 90 -11.16 -24.47 26.89
C VAL A 90 -12.47 -25.09 27.36
N LYS A 91 -13.24 -25.67 26.43
CA LYS A 91 -14.44 -26.43 26.75
C LYS A 91 -14.16 -27.93 26.65
N ILE A 92 -14.24 -28.62 27.77
CA ILE A 92 -14.16 -30.10 27.80
C ILE A 92 -15.51 -30.65 27.28
N ILE A 93 -15.46 -31.39 26.18
CA ILE A 93 -16.64 -32.01 25.57
C ILE A 93 -16.89 -33.36 26.21
N LYS A 94 -15.82 -34.15 26.41
CA LYS A 94 -15.91 -35.52 26.97
C LYS A 94 -14.55 -35.97 27.47
N GLY A 95 -14.51 -36.52 28.69
CA GLY A 95 -13.43 -37.33 29.22
C GLY A 95 -13.76 -38.82 29.15
N LYS A 96 -12.75 -39.64 28.93
CA LYS A 96 -12.90 -41.11 28.98
C LYS A 96 -11.63 -41.72 29.56
N ASP A 97 -11.80 -42.39 30.68
CA ASP A 97 -10.77 -43.27 31.24
C ASP A 97 -10.85 -44.66 30.62
N ASN A 98 -9.71 -45.24 30.33
CA ASN A 98 -9.56 -46.63 29.94
C ASN A 98 -8.56 -47.30 30.91
N ALA A 99 -9.06 -47.66 32.05
CA ALA A 99 -8.28 -48.30 33.13
C ALA A 99 -7.52 -49.55 32.65
N GLY A 100 -8.14 -50.36 31.73
CA GLY A 100 -7.50 -51.56 31.18
C GLY A 100 -6.26 -51.29 30.34
N LYS A 101 -6.14 -50.08 29.73
CA LYS A 101 -4.98 -49.62 28.97
C LYS A 101 -4.16 -48.57 29.72
N LYS A 102 -4.55 -48.22 30.94
CA LYS A 102 -3.97 -47.14 31.71
C LYS A 102 -3.84 -45.84 30.87
N GLN A 103 -4.93 -45.45 30.20
CA GLN A 103 -4.95 -44.28 29.30
C GLN A 103 -6.19 -43.45 29.56
N TYR A 104 -5.98 -42.14 29.73
CA TYR A 104 -7.04 -41.16 29.74
C TYR A 104 -7.10 -40.39 28.45
N THR A 105 -8.28 -40.14 27.94
CA THR A 105 -8.48 -39.37 26.69
C THR A 105 -9.54 -38.31 26.94
N VAL A 106 -9.19 -37.07 26.63
CA VAL A 106 -10.10 -35.91 26.66
C VAL A 106 -10.36 -35.39 25.26
N ALA A 107 -11.61 -35.02 24.99
CA ALA A 107 -11.99 -34.26 23.80
C ALA A 107 -12.35 -32.83 24.23
N THR A 108 -11.71 -31.85 23.62
CA THR A 108 -11.88 -30.44 23.94
C THR A 108 -12.30 -29.62 22.72
N LYS A 109 -12.88 -28.46 22.99
CA LYS A 109 -13.00 -27.36 22.02
C LYS A 109 -12.25 -26.18 22.60
N VAL A 110 -11.15 -25.77 21.94
CA VAL A 110 -10.24 -24.70 22.36
C VAL A 110 -10.52 -23.47 21.53
N PHE A 111 -10.64 -22.34 22.19
CA PHE A 111 -10.79 -21.03 21.56
C PHE A 111 -9.48 -20.26 21.76
N PHE A 112 -8.93 -19.77 20.67
CA PHE A 112 -7.73 -18.97 20.69
C PHE A 112 -8.07 -17.50 20.48
N ASP A 113 -7.30 -16.63 21.09
CA ASP A 113 -7.32 -15.19 20.84
C ASP A 113 -6.39 -14.87 19.67
N PRO A 114 -6.93 -14.42 18.51
CA PRO A 114 -6.10 -14.10 17.36
C PRO A 114 -5.20 -12.87 17.61
N ASP A 115 -5.65 -11.94 18.47
CA ASP A 115 -4.92 -10.72 18.74
C ASP A 115 -3.72 -10.99 19.64
N GLU A 116 -3.85 -11.88 20.63
CA GLU A 116 -2.72 -12.32 21.46
C GLU A 116 -1.67 -13.08 20.63
N ILE A 117 -2.11 -13.93 19.70
CA ILE A 117 -1.20 -14.64 18.80
C ILE A 117 -0.44 -13.62 17.90
N LYS A 118 -1.13 -12.62 17.38
CA LYS A 118 -0.49 -11.56 16.61
C LYS A 118 0.47 -10.74 17.45
N ASN A 119 0.06 -10.36 18.65
CA ASN A 119 0.91 -9.62 19.59
C ASN A 119 2.17 -10.39 19.93
N PHE A 120 2.08 -11.73 20.07
CA PHE A 120 3.26 -12.57 20.27
C PHE A 120 4.24 -12.42 19.12
N PHE A 121 3.80 -12.53 17.85
CA PHE A 121 4.67 -12.36 16.70
C PHE A 121 5.22 -10.93 16.61
N ILE A 122 4.42 -9.92 16.93
CA ILE A 122 4.87 -8.52 16.97
C ILE A 122 5.95 -8.32 18.05
N THR A 123 5.80 -8.93 19.22
CA THR A 123 6.68 -8.68 20.37
C THR A 123 7.96 -9.51 20.34
N ASN A 124 7.88 -10.77 19.86
CA ASN A 124 8.99 -11.73 19.94
C ASN A 124 9.69 -11.97 18.61
N SER A 125 9.13 -11.48 17.49
CA SER A 125 9.93 -11.46 16.28
C SER A 125 11.07 -10.46 16.49
N GLU A 126 12.25 -10.70 15.91
CA GLU A 126 13.20 -9.62 15.67
C GLU A 126 12.50 -8.44 15.00
N ALA A 127 11.30 -8.65 14.51
CA ALA A 127 10.20 -7.74 14.21
C ALA A 127 9.40 -7.18 15.41
N GLY A 128 9.71 -7.44 16.62
CA GLY A 128 9.38 -6.55 17.74
C GLY A 128 10.08 -5.20 17.53
N ASN A 129 11.15 -5.23 16.79
CA ASN A 129 11.67 -4.11 16.02
C ASN A 129 10.93 -3.87 14.68
N MET A 130 10.11 -4.77 14.15
CA MET A 130 9.31 -4.56 12.94
C MET A 130 8.07 -3.68 13.15
N GLY A 131 7.72 -3.34 14.38
CA GLY A 131 6.80 -2.24 14.69
C GLY A 131 7.39 -0.86 14.44
N SER A 132 8.70 -0.78 14.14
CA SER A 132 9.41 0.43 13.72
C SER A 132 9.88 0.38 12.25
N GLY A 133 9.50 -0.64 11.47
CA GLY A 133 9.95 -0.77 10.07
C GLY A 133 11.45 -1.00 9.89
N GLU A 134 12.19 -1.10 10.98
CA GLU A 134 13.60 -1.40 10.96
C GLU A 134 13.80 -2.85 10.55
N GLY A 135 14.06 -3.06 9.26
CA GLY A 135 14.56 -4.32 8.77
C GLY A 135 13.80 -4.99 7.63
N SER A 136 12.65 -4.49 7.18
CA SER A 136 12.03 -5.06 5.96
C SER A 136 12.81 -4.64 4.72
N PRO A 137 13.50 -5.57 4.03
CA PRO A 137 14.28 -5.26 2.83
C PRO A 137 13.38 -4.68 1.76
N PHE A 138 13.67 -3.45 1.34
CA PHE A 138 12.89 -2.70 0.36
C PHE A 138 13.80 -2.24 -0.79
N GLY A 139 13.50 -2.68 -2.00
CA GLY A 139 14.15 -2.22 -3.21
C GLY A 139 13.26 -1.28 -4.01
N ILE A 140 13.84 -0.31 -4.69
CA ILE A 140 13.10 0.59 -5.58
C ILE A 140 13.76 0.64 -6.95
N LEU A 141 12.96 0.42 -8.00
CA LEU A 141 13.28 0.74 -9.38
C LEU A 141 12.70 2.11 -9.71
N VAL A 142 13.48 2.99 -10.29
CA VAL A 142 13.05 4.37 -10.58
C VAL A 142 13.32 4.70 -12.04
N VAL A 143 12.33 5.32 -12.68
CA VAL A 143 12.47 5.94 -14.00
C VAL A 143 12.06 7.41 -13.89
N GLY A 144 13.02 8.29 -14.05
CA GLY A 144 12.80 9.73 -14.16
C GLY A 144 12.63 10.11 -15.63
N ARG A 145 11.55 10.84 -15.95
CA ARG A 145 11.27 11.32 -17.32
C ARG A 145 11.10 12.82 -17.32
N THR A 146 11.61 13.47 -18.36
CA THR A 146 11.44 14.92 -18.55
C THR A 146 10.46 15.22 -19.67
N GLU A 147 9.63 16.22 -19.47
CA GLU A 147 8.72 16.75 -20.48
C GLU A 147 9.54 17.37 -21.61
N LEU A 148 9.38 16.86 -22.85
CA LEU A 148 10.04 17.42 -24.04
C LEU A 148 9.21 18.47 -24.74
N ALA A 149 7.92 18.21 -24.88
CA ALA A 149 6.99 19.08 -25.59
C ALA A 149 5.58 18.90 -25.06
N ARG A 150 4.92 20.03 -24.86
CA ARG A 150 3.48 20.06 -24.66
C ARG A 150 2.85 20.48 -25.98
N LYS A 151 2.13 19.58 -26.65
CA LYS A 151 1.31 19.97 -27.81
C LYS A 151 0.11 20.74 -27.28
N GLY A 152 0.27 22.04 -27.08
CA GLY A 152 -0.83 22.94 -26.78
C GLY A 152 -1.73 23.03 -28.01
N PHE A 153 -3.00 22.72 -27.84
CA PHE A 153 -4.01 23.06 -28.82
C PHE A 153 -4.48 24.48 -28.53
N ASP A 154 -4.62 25.32 -29.59
CA ASP A 154 -5.17 26.66 -29.43
C ASP A 154 -6.48 26.62 -28.69
N ALA A 155 -6.56 27.33 -27.57
CA ALA A 155 -7.76 27.42 -26.77
C ALA A 155 -8.91 27.91 -27.65
N LYS A 156 -10.04 27.22 -27.59
CA LYS A 156 -11.24 27.63 -28.31
C LYS A 156 -11.68 29.00 -27.84
N ARG A 157 -11.49 30.03 -28.67
CA ARG A 157 -11.86 31.39 -28.35
C ARG A 157 -13.25 31.63 -28.89
N ALA A 158 -14.22 31.85 -28.01
CA ALA A 158 -15.58 32.22 -28.37
C ALA A 158 -15.72 33.74 -28.18
N ASP A 159 -15.76 34.46 -29.28
CA ASP A 159 -16.13 35.88 -29.24
C ASP A 159 -17.67 35.94 -29.31
N VAL A 160 -18.27 36.41 -28.21
CA VAL A 160 -19.73 36.64 -28.13
C VAL A 160 -19.95 38.13 -28.34
N SER A 161 -20.61 38.49 -29.43
CA SER A 161 -21.07 39.85 -29.67
C SER A 161 -22.59 39.91 -29.59
N GLU A 162 -23.09 40.70 -28.68
CA GLU A 162 -24.50 41.01 -28.55
C GLU A 162 -24.75 42.38 -29.16
N SER A 163 -25.57 42.47 -30.21
CA SER A 163 -25.99 43.73 -30.79
C SER A 163 -27.48 43.89 -30.57
N ASN A 164 -27.85 44.86 -29.76
CA ASN A 164 -29.23 45.30 -29.64
C ASN A 164 -29.49 46.41 -30.69
N SER A 165 -30.33 46.14 -31.65
CA SER A 165 -30.85 47.19 -32.56
C SER A 165 -32.32 47.41 -32.25
N GLU A 166 -32.63 48.59 -31.72
CA GLU A 166 -34.01 49.07 -31.60
C GLU A 166 -34.38 49.75 -32.93
N SER A 167 -35.27 49.15 -33.68
CA SER A 167 -35.89 49.81 -34.83
C SER A 167 -37.29 50.26 -34.43
N ILE A 168 -37.47 51.58 -34.34
CA ILE A 168 -38.79 52.20 -34.15
C ILE A 168 -39.39 52.35 -35.55
N ILE A 169 -40.34 51.47 -35.85
CA ILE A 169 -41.19 51.67 -37.10
C ILE A 169 -42.37 52.53 -36.69
N LYS A 170 -42.37 53.78 -37.19
CA LYS A 170 -43.52 54.62 -37.08
C LYS A 170 -44.39 54.32 -38.29
N GLU A 171 -45.46 53.59 -38.12
CA GLU A 171 -46.56 53.56 -39.12
C GLU A 171 -47.52 54.71 -38.82
N GLU A 172 -47.48 55.72 -39.70
CA GLU A 172 -48.53 56.72 -39.73
C GLU A 172 -49.74 56.12 -40.44
N SER A 173 -50.69 55.59 -39.71
CA SER A 173 -52.05 55.36 -40.25
C SER A 173 -52.95 56.54 -39.84
N ALA A 174 -53.28 57.36 -40.78
CA ALA A 174 -54.25 58.39 -40.61
C ALA A 174 -55.69 57.79 -40.57
N SER A 175 -56.19 57.63 -39.36
CA SER A 175 -57.57 57.95 -38.91
C SER A 175 -57.87 57.30 -37.61
N ASP A 176 -58.39 58.18 -36.66
CA ASP A 176 -58.80 57.85 -35.34
C ASP A 176 -57.66 57.73 -34.24
N GLY A 177 -57.36 58.80 -33.76
CA GLY A 177 -56.98 59.28 -32.39
C GLY A 177 -56.32 58.35 -31.35
N THR A 178 -55.74 57.20 -31.72
CA THR A 178 -54.99 56.33 -30.84
C THR A 178 -53.76 55.81 -31.56
N SER A 179 -52.60 56.43 -31.31
CA SER A 179 -51.29 55.92 -31.74
C SER A 179 -50.81 54.81 -30.76
N SER A 180 -50.83 53.58 -31.21
CA SER A 180 -50.10 52.49 -30.55
C SER A 180 -48.70 52.43 -31.10
N VAL A 181 -47.70 52.59 -30.24
CA VAL A 181 -46.28 52.38 -30.59
C VAL A 181 -45.94 50.94 -30.29
N ASP A 182 -45.91 50.12 -31.36
CA ASP A 182 -45.32 48.77 -31.23
C ASP A 182 -43.80 48.85 -31.40
N SER A 183 -43.08 48.66 -30.29
CA SER A 183 -41.63 48.53 -30.29
C SER A 183 -41.27 47.07 -30.42
N THR A 184 -40.78 46.64 -31.59
CA THR A 184 -40.22 45.31 -31.77
C THR A 184 -38.71 45.36 -31.51
N SER A 185 -38.27 44.84 -30.35
CA SER A 185 -36.85 44.68 -30.07
C SER A 185 -36.39 43.35 -30.66
N THR A 186 -35.51 43.40 -31.64
CA THR A 186 -34.86 42.22 -32.18
C THR A 186 -33.43 42.11 -31.62
N SER A 187 -33.20 41.20 -30.70
CA SER A 187 -31.86 40.88 -30.22
C SER A 187 -31.26 39.81 -31.15
N SER A 188 -30.18 40.13 -31.86
CA SER A 188 -29.41 39.13 -32.58
C SER A 188 -28.20 38.68 -31.79
N PHE A 189 -28.16 37.41 -31.51
CA PHE A 189 -27.02 36.78 -30.83
C PHE A 189 -26.12 36.13 -31.88
N SER A 190 -24.92 36.63 -32.08
CA SER A 190 -23.94 35.96 -32.94
C SER A 190 -22.76 35.44 -32.10
N ARG A 191 -22.53 34.16 -32.22
CA ARG A 191 -21.38 33.47 -31.58
C ARG A 191 -20.40 33.07 -32.67
N LYS A 192 -19.26 33.76 -32.74
CA LYS A 192 -18.17 33.40 -33.63
C LYS A 192 -17.16 32.56 -32.80
N VAL A 193 -17.00 31.30 -33.16
CA VAL A 193 -16.00 30.42 -32.56
C VAL A 193 -14.82 30.36 -33.53
N THR A 194 -13.65 30.86 -33.07
CA THR A 194 -12.39 30.81 -33.84
C THR A 194 -11.38 29.98 -33.06
N GLY A 195 -10.62 29.13 -33.77
CA GLY A 195 -9.63 28.23 -33.17
C GLY A 195 -10.26 26.93 -32.62
N GLY A 196 -9.41 26.04 -32.24
CA GLY A 196 -9.76 24.71 -31.74
C GLY A 196 -9.96 23.67 -32.84
N SER A 197 -9.41 22.49 -32.66
CA SER A 197 -9.64 21.32 -33.50
C SER A 197 -11.04 20.77 -33.24
N THR A 198 -11.69 20.25 -34.27
CA THR A 198 -12.98 19.55 -34.14
C THR A 198 -12.86 18.22 -33.39
N GLU A 199 -11.64 17.73 -33.15
CA GLU A 199 -11.38 16.60 -32.29
C GLU A 199 -10.96 17.12 -30.91
N VAL A 200 -11.61 16.60 -29.87
CA VAL A 200 -11.16 16.76 -28.46
C VAL A 200 -9.92 15.87 -28.29
N LYS A 201 -8.77 16.38 -28.68
CA LYS A 201 -7.50 15.75 -28.34
C LYS A 201 -7.08 16.31 -26.97
N SER A 202 -6.90 15.44 -25.99
CA SER A 202 -6.22 15.81 -24.76
C SER A 202 -4.81 16.30 -25.08
N ASP A 203 -4.32 17.28 -24.34
CA ASP A 203 -2.92 17.74 -24.46
C ASP A 203 -2.01 16.52 -24.33
N ALA A 204 -1.39 16.10 -25.43
CA ALA A 204 -0.45 14.99 -25.42
C ALA A 204 0.90 15.55 -24.91
N VAL A 205 1.22 15.28 -23.68
CA VAL A 205 2.53 15.55 -23.12
C VAL A 205 3.44 14.39 -23.50
N VAL A 206 4.59 14.69 -24.08
CA VAL A 206 5.60 13.71 -24.43
C VAL A 206 6.71 13.76 -23.41
N TYR A 207 6.89 12.67 -22.68
CA TYR A 207 7.97 12.49 -21.73
C TYR A 207 9.07 11.62 -22.32
N LYS A 208 10.32 11.88 -21.95
CA LYS A 208 11.44 10.99 -22.26
C LYS A 208 12.24 10.65 -21.01
N PRO A 209 12.72 9.41 -20.90
CA PRO A 209 13.62 9.00 -19.84
C PRO A 209 14.84 9.91 -19.77
N ASN A 210 15.26 10.26 -18.58
CA ASN A 210 16.39 11.12 -18.31
C ASN A 210 17.22 10.54 -17.17
N LEU A 211 18.49 10.20 -17.45
CA LEU A 211 19.36 9.53 -16.50
C LEU A 211 19.65 10.37 -15.25
N ASP A 212 19.88 11.67 -15.41
CA ASP A 212 20.19 12.55 -14.29
C ASP A 212 18.97 12.71 -13.37
N LEU A 213 17.78 12.80 -13.96
CA LEU A 213 16.53 12.84 -13.22
C LEU A 213 16.28 11.50 -12.51
N THR A 214 16.53 10.38 -13.18
CA THR A 214 16.41 9.03 -12.60
C THR A 214 17.29 8.91 -11.35
N LYS A 215 18.58 9.26 -11.44
CA LYS A 215 19.49 9.25 -10.29
C LYS A 215 19.05 10.18 -9.16
N SER A 216 18.57 11.36 -9.51
CA SER A 216 18.10 12.34 -8.51
C SER A 216 16.83 11.85 -7.80
N ALA A 217 15.92 11.23 -8.53
CA ALA A 217 14.68 10.65 -8.02
C ALA A 217 14.97 9.43 -7.13
N GLU A 218 15.89 8.57 -7.54
CA GLU A 218 16.33 7.41 -6.75
C GLU A 218 16.89 7.85 -5.38
N VAL A 219 17.78 8.86 -5.37
CA VAL A 219 18.34 9.38 -4.12
C VAL A 219 17.25 9.98 -3.22
N ALA A 220 16.29 10.73 -3.79
CA ALA A 220 15.21 11.31 -3.02
C ALA A 220 14.29 10.23 -2.40
N LEU A 221 13.92 9.23 -3.17
CA LEU A 221 13.10 8.10 -2.69
C LEU A 221 13.86 7.28 -1.65
N LYS A 222 15.13 6.94 -1.90
CA LYS A 222 15.97 6.23 -0.94
C LYS A 222 16.01 6.93 0.41
N SER A 223 16.26 8.25 0.42
CA SER A 223 16.26 9.04 1.64
C SER A 223 14.90 8.98 2.34
N ALA A 224 13.81 9.24 1.61
CA ALA A 224 12.46 9.30 2.18
C ALA A 224 12.00 7.95 2.76
N PHE A 225 12.30 6.83 2.09
CA PHE A 225 11.95 5.50 2.59
C PHE A 225 12.84 5.06 3.75
N THR A 226 14.12 5.43 3.74
CA THR A 226 15.01 5.21 4.89
C THR A 226 14.54 5.99 6.11
N ASP A 227 14.16 7.27 5.92
CA ASP A 227 13.61 8.12 7.00
C ASP A 227 12.25 7.59 7.52
N ALA A 228 11.51 6.87 6.69
CA ALA A 228 10.28 6.18 7.06
C ALA A 228 10.52 4.84 7.75
N GLY A 229 11.77 4.39 7.91
CA GLY A 229 12.16 3.20 8.67
C GLY A 229 12.41 1.93 7.84
N PHE A 230 12.35 1.99 6.50
CA PHE A 230 12.63 0.81 5.67
C PHE A 230 14.13 0.53 5.57
N GLU A 231 14.52 -0.75 5.54
CA GLU A 231 15.86 -1.16 5.17
C GLU A 231 16.02 -1.10 3.65
N PHE A 232 16.56 0.00 3.15
CA PHE A 232 16.73 0.19 1.73
C PHE A 232 17.85 -0.69 1.16
N LYS A 233 17.52 -1.52 0.17
CA LYS A 233 18.46 -2.36 -0.56
C LYS A 233 18.72 -1.78 -1.96
N ASP A 234 19.97 -1.85 -2.40
CA ASP A 234 20.38 -1.35 -3.72
C ASP A 234 20.08 -2.39 -4.81
N VAL A 235 18.98 -2.17 -5.54
CA VAL A 235 18.58 -3.02 -6.67
C VAL A 235 19.66 -3.07 -7.75
N SER A 236 20.36 -1.95 -7.99
CA SER A 236 21.40 -1.87 -9.02
C SER A 236 22.60 -2.75 -8.69
N PHE A 237 22.92 -2.91 -7.39
CA PHE A 237 23.99 -3.80 -6.97
C PHE A 237 23.64 -5.26 -7.27
N ILE A 238 22.44 -5.68 -6.89
CA ILE A 238 22.00 -7.08 -7.14
C ILE A 238 21.79 -7.34 -8.62
N ALA A 239 21.26 -6.39 -9.39
CA ALA A 239 21.12 -6.53 -10.84
C ALA A 239 22.48 -6.82 -11.50
N ARG A 240 23.55 -6.12 -11.10
CA ARG A 240 24.91 -6.37 -11.61
C ARG A 240 25.44 -7.76 -11.26
N THR A 241 25.16 -8.25 -10.05
CA THR A 241 25.60 -9.60 -9.63
C THR A 241 24.86 -10.72 -10.36
N ASN A 242 23.68 -10.42 -10.88
CA ASN A 242 22.85 -11.36 -11.65
C ASN A 242 22.92 -11.12 -13.17
N ASP A 243 23.92 -10.37 -13.66
CA ASP A 243 24.11 -10.03 -15.07
C ASP A 243 22.88 -9.39 -15.75
N MET A 244 22.06 -8.67 -14.96
CA MET A 244 20.90 -7.96 -15.45
C MET A 244 21.25 -6.53 -15.89
N PRO A 245 20.60 -5.99 -16.94
CA PRO A 245 20.81 -4.61 -17.35
C PRO A 245 20.35 -3.64 -16.25
N LEU A 246 21.08 -2.54 -16.07
CA LEU A 246 20.65 -1.48 -15.18
C LEU A 246 19.63 -0.57 -15.85
N ILE A 247 18.75 0.08 -15.09
CA ILE A 247 17.83 1.08 -15.65
C ILE A 247 18.60 2.18 -16.39
N GLY A 248 19.77 2.59 -15.89
CA GLY A 248 20.64 3.56 -16.56
C GLY A 248 21.09 3.10 -17.92
N ASP A 249 21.51 1.84 -18.05
CA ASP A 249 21.96 1.23 -19.30
C ASP A 249 20.80 1.13 -20.31
N LEU A 250 19.59 0.75 -19.85
CA LEU A 250 18.39 0.69 -20.69
C LEU A 250 18.02 2.09 -21.24
N ILE A 251 18.18 3.13 -20.43
CA ILE A 251 17.95 4.54 -20.85
C ILE A 251 18.99 4.97 -21.89
N GLU A 252 20.28 4.71 -21.64
CA GLU A 252 21.37 5.11 -22.53
C GLU A 252 21.31 4.37 -23.86
N ASN A 253 20.96 3.10 -23.85
CA ASN A 253 20.85 2.26 -25.05
C ASN A 253 19.54 2.51 -25.83
N GLY A 254 18.57 3.22 -25.25
CA GLY A 254 17.25 3.43 -25.85
C GLY A 254 16.37 2.18 -25.84
N GLU A 255 16.56 1.31 -24.86
CA GLU A 255 15.84 0.03 -24.68
C GLU A 255 14.60 0.16 -23.78
N MET A 256 14.22 1.39 -23.42
CA MET A 256 12.96 1.67 -22.71
C MET A 256 11.77 1.51 -23.65
N SER A 257 10.58 1.29 -23.08
CA SER A 257 9.32 1.26 -23.83
C SER A 257 9.06 2.60 -24.56
N GLU A 258 8.17 2.61 -25.55
CA GLU A 258 7.84 3.83 -26.33
C GLU A 258 7.33 4.99 -25.45
N ASP A 259 6.64 4.69 -24.37
CA ASP A 259 6.17 5.66 -23.38
C ASP A 259 7.26 6.07 -22.36
N GLY A 260 8.47 5.53 -22.50
CA GLY A 260 9.60 5.78 -21.62
C GLY A 260 9.51 5.08 -20.27
N THR A 261 8.70 4.03 -20.15
CA THR A 261 8.65 3.17 -18.97
C THR A 261 9.60 1.97 -19.11
N LEU A 262 9.80 1.24 -18.01
CA LEU A 262 10.53 -0.02 -18.05
C LEU A 262 9.71 -1.06 -18.85
N PRO A 263 10.33 -1.80 -19.79
CA PRO A 263 9.65 -2.89 -20.49
C PRO A 263 9.09 -3.92 -19.50
N GLU A 264 7.87 -4.43 -19.76
CA GLU A 264 7.19 -5.36 -18.85
C GLU A 264 8.02 -6.61 -18.57
N GLY A 265 8.70 -7.16 -19.58
CA GLY A 265 9.59 -8.31 -19.41
C GLY A 265 10.73 -8.02 -18.44
N GLN A 266 11.36 -6.86 -18.55
CA GLN A 266 12.42 -6.44 -17.64
C GLN A 266 11.91 -6.23 -16.21
N LEU A 267 10.71 -5.70 -16.05
CA LEU A 267 10.10 -5.56 -14.73
C LEU A 267 9.87 -6.92 -14.07
N ILE A 268 9.39 -7.89 -14.83
CA ILE A 268 9.22 -9.28 -14.36
C ILE A 268 10.58 -9.90 -13.95
N ASP A 269 11.61 -9.71 -14.76
CA ASP A 269 12.95 -10.22 -14.46
C ASP A 269 13.50 -9.62 -13.15
N TYR A 270 13.29 -8.33 -12.91
CA TYR A 270 13.64 -7.70 -11.64
C TYR A 270 12.81 -8.24 -10.46
N GLN A 271 11.52 -8.50 -10.66
CA GLN A 271 10.68 -9.11 -9.61
C GLN A 271 11.18 -10.51 -9.25
N VAL A 272 11.51 -11.34 -10.23
CA VAL A 272 12.06 -12.68 -10.00
C VAL A 272 13.39 -12.59 -9.23
N MET A 273 14.31 -11.72 -9.68
CA MET A 273 15.59 -11.50 -9.00
C MET A 273 15.42 -11.11 -7.53
N VAL A 274 14.51 -10.18 -7.25
CA VAL A 274 14.24 -9.71 -5.88
C VAL A 274 13.60 -10.81 -5.02
N MET A 275 12.78 -11.67 -5.61
CA MET A 275 12.22 -12.85 -4.91
C MET A 275 13.31 -13.87 -4.57
N ASP A 276 14.26 -14.11 -5.48
CA ASP A 276 15.40 -15.02 -5.25
C ASP A 276 16.29 -14.51 -4.11
N GLU A 277 16.44 -13.20 -3.96
CA GLU A 277 17.16 -12.54 -2.86
C GLU A 277 16.34 -12.44 -1.58
N MET A 278 15.11 -12.95 -1.56
CA MET A 278 14.20 -12.96 -0.42
C MET A 278 13.90 -11.56 0.17
N TRP A 279 13.84 -10.52 -0.67
CA TRP A 279 13.42 -9.20 -0.20
C TRP A 279 11.91 -9.16 0.02
N THR A 280 11.50 -8.37 1.00
CA THR A 280 10.08 -8.26 1.36
C THR A 280 9.29 -7.43 0.37
N PHE A 281 9.87 -6.31 -0.10
CA PHE A 281 9.17 -5.37 -0.98
C PHE A 281 10.02 -4.95 -2.17
N LEU A 282 9.34 -4.77 -3.30
CA LEU A 282 9.89 -4.09 -4.48
C LEU A 282 8.94 -2.97 -4.89
N GLY A 283 9.47 -1.75 -5.01
CA GLY A 283 8.77 -0.60 -5.56
C GLY A 283 9.22 -0.32 -7.00
N TYR A 284 8.29 0.12 -7.84
CA TYR A 284 8.60 0.71 -9.14
C TYR A 284 7.96 2.10 -9.21
N ALA A 285 8.78 3.11 -9.42
CA ALA A 285 8.38 4.51 -9.45
C ALA A 285 8.68 5.16 -10.78
N ILE A 286 7.72 5.90 -11.31
CA ILE A 286 7.88 6.78 -12.46
C ILE A 286 7.72 8.21 -11.96
N MET A 287 8.71 9.06 -12.24
CA MET A 287 8.70 10.46 -11.84
C MET A 287 8.85 11.35 -13.06
N ASP A 288 7.82 12.12 -13.38
CA ASP A 288 7.76 13.00 -14.54
C ASP A 288 8.02 14.45 -14.12
N ALA A 289 9.10 15.03 -14.63
CA ALA A 289 9.40 16.42 -14.39
C ALA A 289 8.92 17.28 -15.56
N GLY A 290 8.00 18.19 -15.26
CA GLY A 290 7.53 19.20 -16.19
C GLY A 290 8.58 20.29 -16.48
N ILE A 291 8.28 21.11 -17.49
CA ILE A 291 9.11 22.27 -17.84
C ILE A 291 8.99 23.31 -16.73
N ALA A 292 10.12 23.77 -16.20
CA ALA A 292 10.14 24.80 -15.17
C ALA A 292 9.64 26.14 -15.72
N ARG A 293 8.85 26.82 -14.90
CA ARG A 293 8.30 28.17 -15.22
C ARG A 293 8.80 29.22 -14.27
N ASN A 294 8.76 30.50 -14.69
CA ASN A 294 9.02 31.59 -13.77
C ASN A 294 7.78 31.91 -12.96
N ASP A 295 7.92 32.07 -11.66
CA ASP A 295 6.88 32.69 -10.84
C ASP A 295 6.82 34.17 -11.14
N PRO A 296 5.69 34.71 -11.63
CA PRO A 296 5.58 36.12 -12.00
C PRO A 296 5.66 37.05 -10.79
N THR A 297 5.45 36.55 -9.58
CA THR A 297 5.43 37.36 -8.35
C THR A 297 6.80 37.42 -7.70
N THR A 298 7.51 36.32 -7.62
CA THR A 298 8.78 36.21 -6.89
C THR A 298 9.99 36.20 -7.81
N GLY A 299 9.79 35.95 -9.11
CA GLY A 299 10.88 35.76 -10.09
C GLY A 299 11.66 34.45 -9.91
N THR A 300 11.30 33.61 -8.95
CA THR A 300 11.89 32.28 -8.75
C THR A 300 11.44 31.30 -9.83
N LYS A 301 12.15 30.19 -9.97
CA LYS A 301 11.71 29.06 -10.80
C LYS A 301 10.75 28.19 -10.02
N VAL A 302 9.70 27.74 -10.69
CA VAL A 302 8.75 26.74 -10.20
C VAL A 302 8.91 25.49 -11.04
N ALA A 303 9.18 24.36 -10.41
CA ALA A 303 9.22 23.07 -11.07
C ALA A 303 8.05 22.20 -10.60
N THR A 304 7.50 21.43 -11.52
CA THR A 304 6.41 20.49 -11.27
C THR A 304 6.93 19.08 -11.48
N VAL A 305 6.64 18.19 -10.54
CA VAL A 305 6.94 16.77 -10.65
C VAL A 305 5.65 15.99 -10.40
N SER A 306 5.30 15.08 -11.30
CA SER A 306 4.28 14.07 -11.01
C SER A 306 4.93 12.74 -10.69
N MET A 307 4.28 11.96 -9.84
CA MET A 307 4.77 10.69 -9.38
C MET A 307 3.68 9.62 -9.42
N ASN A 308 4.06 8.47 -9.96
CA ASN A 308 3.29 7.24 -9.93
C ASN A 308 4.20 6.14 -9.38
N MET A 309 3.74 5.39 -8.39
CA MET A 309 4.53 4.32 -7.78
C MET A 309 3.63 3.14 -7.43
N GLN A 310 4.14 1.94 -7.67
CA GLN A 310 3.52 0.70 -7.25
C GLN A 310 4.50 -0.11 -6.41
N VAL A 311 4.01 -0.75 -5.36
CA VAL A 311 4.79 -1.61 -4.47
C VAL A 311 4.20 -3.00 -4.44
N TRP A 312 5.04 -3.99 -4.64
CA TRP A 312 4.71 -5.40 -4.54
C TRP A 312 5.32 -6.00 -3.28
N PHE A 313 4.57 -6.90 -2.69
CA PHE A 313 5.03 -7.81 -1.66
C PHE A 313 5.56 -9.07 -2.33
N MET A 314 6.79 -9.45 -1.99
CA MET A 314 7.59 -10.42 -2.74
C MET A 314 7.73 -11.78 -2.05
N GLU A 315 7.07 -11.99 -0.92
CA GLU A 315 7.24 -13.20 -0.11
C GLU A 315 6.49 -14.43 -0.63
N ASP A 316 5.56 -14.27 -1.55
CA ASP A 316 4.79 -15.38 -2.13
C ASP A 316 5.43 -15.86 -3.45
N ASP A 317 4.95 -17.01 -3.97
CA ASP A 317 5.40 -17.56 -5.27
C ASP A 317 5.12 -16.60 -6.45
N SER A 318 4.42 -15.50 -6.21
CA SER A 318 4.15 -14.45 -7.19
C SER A 318 4.07 -13.06 -6.52
N PRO A 319 4.61 -12.00 -7.16
CA PRO A 319 4.52 -10.64 -6.65
C PRO A 319 3.06 -10.20 -6.50
N THR A 320 2.72 -9.70 -5.30
CA THR A 320 1.37 -9.19 -5.02
C THR A 320 1.40 -7.69 -4.84
N ALA A 321 0.66 -6.92 -5.65
CA ALA A 321 0.56 -5.48 -5.50
C ALA A 321 -0.15 -5.11 -4.19
N VAL A 322 0.58 -4.44 -3.30
CA VAL A 322 0.10 -4.14 -1.94
C VAL A 322 -0.09 -2.66 -1.64
N ALA A 323 0.62 -1.78 -2.34
CA ALA A 323 0.48 -0.35 -2.17
C ALA A 323 0.72 0.38 -3.50
N ALA A 324 0.12 1.56 -3.65
CA ALA A 324 0.33 2.39 -4.82
C ALA A 324 0.14 3.88 -4.48
N VAL A 325 0.88 4.72 -5.19
CA VAL A 325 0.67 6.16 -5.28
C VAL A 325 0.24 6.45 -6.71
N ALA A 326 -0.97 6.95 -6.90
CA ALA A 326 -1.45 7.40 -8.21
C ALA A 326 -0.88 8.79 -8.55
N ASP A 327 -0.96 9.18 -9.80
CA ASP A 327 -0.43 10.45 -10.33
C ASP A 327 -0.70 11.66 -9.44
N GLN A 328 0.22 11.93 -8.52
CA GLN A 328 0.20 13.10 -7.67
C GLN A 328 1.17 14.14 -8.23
N ILE A 329 0.72 15.38 -8.28
CA ILE A 329 1.50 16.50 -8.79
C ILE A 329 2.04 17.31 -7.62
N PHE A 330 3.34 17.52 -7.61
CA PHE A 330 4.06 18.31 -6.61
C PHE A 330 4.73 19.50 -7.28
N GLU A 331 4.55 20.68 -6.69
CA GLU A 331 5.22 21.90 -7.14
C GLU A 331 6.13 22.40 -6.02
N ASP A 332 7.30 22.89 -6.43
CA ASP A 332 8.18 23.61 -5.51
C ASP A 332 9.01 24.65 -6.25
N THR A 333 9.59 25.57 -5.49
CA THR A 333 10.31 26.74 -5.99
C THR A 333 11.80 26.63 -5.72
N GLY A 334 12.60 27.36 -6.51
CA GLY A 334 14.03 27.47 -6.31
C GLY A 334 14.61 28.68 -7.04
N PRO A 335 15.85 29.08 -6.71
CA PRO A 335 16.53 30.16 -7.40
C PRO A 335 16.80 29.84 -8.87
N ASP A 336 16.97 28.58 -9.19
CA ASP A 336 17.11 28.05 -10.54
C ASP A 336 16.25 26.78 -10.75
N GLU A 337 16.20 26.30 -11.98
CA GLU A 337 15.40 25.14 -12.36
C GLU A 337 15.85 23.85 -11.67
N GLY A 338 17.16 23.65 -11.51
CA GLY A 338 17.72 22.46 -10.88
C GLY A 338 17.32 22.35 -9.41
N VAL A 339 17.41 23.46 -8.67
CA VAL A 339 17.01 23.52 -7.26
C VAL A 339 15.50 23.37 -7.12
N ALA A 340 14.71 24.07 -7.93
CA ALA A 340 13.25 23.95 -7.91
C ALA A 340 12.82 22.50 -8.15
N ARG A 341 13.40 21.83 -9.15
CA ARG A 341 13.13 20.42 -9.48
C ARG A 341 13.54 19.48 -8.35
N LYS A 342 14.72 19.68 -7.75
CA LYS A 342 15.19 18.89 -6.62
C LYS A 342 14.24 19.00 -5.41
N ASN A 343 13.77 20.21 -5.12
CA ASN A 343 12.82 20.44 -4.03
C ASN A 343 11.48 19.73 -4.30
N ALA A 344 10.95 19.84 -5.52
CA ALA A 344 9.71 19.16 -5.93
C ALA A 344 9.86 17.63 -5.87
N LEU A 345 11.01 17.06 -6.32
CA LEU A 345 11.32 15.64 -6.20
C LEU A 345 11.34 15.16 -4.75
N LYS A 346 12.00 15.91 -3.88
CA LYS A 346 12.06 15.58 -2.45
C LYS A 346 10.68 15.53 -1.83
N LYS A 347 9.86 16.55 -2.09
CA LYS A 347 8.47 16.61 -1.61
C LYS A 347 7.61 15.46 -2.13
N ALA A 348 7.77 15.09 -3.41
CA ALA A 348 7.11 13.96 -4.01
C ALA A 348 7.51 12.64 -3.33
N ALA A 349 8.81 12.43 -3.11
CA ALA A 349 9.35 11.24 -2.46
C ALA A 349 8.89 11.09 -1.02
N GLU A 350 8.90 12.16 -0.24
CA GLU A 350 8.42 12.17 1.16
C GLU A 350 6.93 11.83 1.24
N SER A 351 6.10 12.43 0.38
CA SER A 351 4.66 12.15 0.32
C SER A 351 4.38 10.70 -0.08
N ALA A 352 5.14 10.17 -1.04
CA ALA A 352 5.01 8.79 -1.47
C ALA A 352 5.37 7.81 -0.36
N ALA A 353 6.51 8.02 0.31
CA ALA A 353 6.94 7.17 1.41
C ALA A 353 5.89 7.10 2.53
N GLN A 354 5.32 8.25 2.92
CA GLN A 354 4.25 8.31 3.92
C GLN A 354 2.98 7.59 3.45
N THR A 355 2.60 7.77 2.17
CA THR A 355 1.40 7.13 1.60
C THR A 355 1.57 5.61 1.56
N ILE A 356 2.72 5.12 1.09
CA ILE A 356 3.03 3.69 1.01
C ILE A 356 3.07 3.10 2.42
N LEU A 357 3.77 3.74 3.36
CA LEU A 357 3.82 3.30 4.75
C LEU A 357 2.42 3.15 5.36
N GLY A 358 1.57 4.17 5.21
CA GLY A 358 0.20 4.11 5.69
C GLY A 358 -0.64 2.97 5.07
N GLN A 359 -0.43 2.67 3.78
CA GLN A 359 -1.12 1.57 3.10
C GLN A 359 -0.60 0.20 3.56
N LEU A 360 0.71 0.05 3.78
CA LEU A 360 1.31 -1.19 4.28
C LEU A 360 0.88 -1.46 5.73
N GLN A 361 0.87 -0.44 6.58
CA GLN A 361 0.36 -0.52 7.96
C GLN A 361 -1.13 -0.92 8.00
N ALA A 362 -1.96 -0.31 7.16
CA ALA A 362 -3.38 -0.66 7.05
C ALA A 362 -3.60 -2.13 6.63
N LYS A 363 -2.65 -2.72 5.91
CA LYS A 363 -2.65 -4.14 5.51
C LYS A 363 -1.89 -5.04 6.47
N GLN A 364 -1.33 -4.50 7.55
CA GLN A 364 -0.51 -5.22 8.53
C GLN A 364 0.71 -5.92 7.90
N LEU A 365 1.31 -5.30 6.90
CA LEU A 365 2.51 -5.77 6.20
C LEU A 365 3.77 -5.03 6.66
N TYR A 366 3.60 -4.05 7.57
CA TYR A 366 4.67 -3.18 8.06
C TYR A 366 4.38 -2.73 9.50
#